data_95786573a2adce7b8f1c8e73feae6f19
#
_entry.id   95786573a2adce7b8f1c8e73feae6f19
#
_cell.length_a   1.000
_cell.length_b   1.000
_cell.length_c   1.000
_cell.angle_alpha   90.00
_cell.angle_beta   90.00
_cell.angle_gamma   90.00
#
_symmetry.space_group_name_H-M   'P 1'
#
loop_
_entity.id
_entity.type
_entity.pdbx_description
1 polymer ?
#
loop_
_entity_poly.entity_id
_entity_poly.type
_entity_poly.pdbx_seq_one_letter_code
_entity_poly.pdbx_strand_id
1 'polypeptide(L)'
;MPISLLVASSDEAFRESVKENLASLTGARVVAEYPEVSANLYIRLLQDAERHPDAALVLDLASDQESALKSLEKIKQAIPDLYVIASNIHADGEAVIAALRAGANDYLLQPFQRLDFREAMSRLERAPRRDISGGSRLGKIYAFLGVKGGVGTTTLATNFAGVLAQRKQQTVLMDLDWIANDVCMQLGVNPQYTLAEVGENLDRMDQSLFEGFVARDPLGFYVVGPPDALEHSVYFTEAMFRDFSTFLVEKYESIVVDCGRTIVDEAVLAALQTAGTIFVVTTQEFPALRNAQRYLGFLTRMGFTQDQIKVVVNQYRKKCGSDIATLEQMQQTLNQNIFYGIPQSPAVLQAINKGRPFVADRQAAGDIDKVFRAFVTKAVGGRSGEEAALGKIA
;
A
#
# COMPACT_ATOMS: atom_id res chain seq x y z
N MET A 1 10.10 16.28 -22.54
CA MET A 1 10.14 15.87 -21.11
C MET A 1 10.02 14.36 -21.05
N PRO A 2 10.49 13.70 -20.00
CA PRO A 2 10.33 12.25 -19.91
C PRO A 2 8.83 11.87 -19.85
N ILE A 3 8.41 10.94 -20.69
CA ILE A 3 7.07 10.35 -20.65
C ILE A 3 7.08 9.24 -19.61
N SER A 4 6.18 9.31 -18.63
CA SER A 4 5.97 8.26 -17.64
C SER A 4 4.66 7.55 -17.91
N LEU A 5 4.68 6.22 -18.04
CA LEU A 5 3.48 5.41 -18.23
C LEU A 5 3.22 4.47 -17.06
N LEU A 6 1.97 4.35 -16.71
CA LEU A 6 1.37 3.31 -15.91
C LEU A 6 0.73 2.31 -16.89
N VAL A 7 0.94 1.02 -16.74
CA VAL A 7 0.43 0.02 -17.69
C VAL A 7 -0.42 -1.00 -16.95
N ALA A 8 -1.68 -1.16 -17.37
CA ALA A 8 -2.61 -2.11 -16.76
C ALA A 8 -3.10 -3.13 -17.79
N SER A 9 -2.74 -4.39 -17.60
CA SER A 9 -3.18 -5.53 -18.40
C SER A 9 -2.85 -6.84 -17.68
N SER A 10 -3.74 -7.82 -17.75
CA SER A 10 -3.47 -9.20 -17.32
C SER A 10 -2.56 -9.95 -18.31
N ASP A 11 -2.45 -9.47 -19.56
CA ASP A 11 -1.58 -10.05 -20.57
C ASP A 11 -0.15 -9.51 -20.45
N GLU A 12 0.81 -10.41 -20.17
CA GLU A 12 2.23 -10.07 -20.10
C GLU A 12 2.78 -9.63 -21.46
N ALA A 13 2.32 -10.25 -22.57
CA ALA A 13 2.76 -9.87 -23.91
C ALA A 13 2.36 -8.43 -24.26
N PHE A 14 1.19 -7.99 -23.81
CA PHE A 14 0.78 -6.60 -23.94
C PHE A 14 1.72 -5.66 -23.18
N ARG A 15 2.03 -5.96 -21.92
CA ARG A 15 2.92 -5.10 -21.11
C ARG A 15 4.31 -4.99 -21.71
N GLU A 16 4.85 -6.10 -22.21
CA GLU A 16 6.15 -6.10 -22.91
C GLU A 16 6.09 -5.32 -24.22
N SER A 17 5.01 -5.45 -25.00
CA SER A 17 4.84 -4.68 -26.25
C SER A 17 4.81 -3.17 -26.00
N VAL A 18 4.21 -2.72 -24.89
CA VAL A 18 4.27 -1.29 -24.50
C VAL A 18 5.71 -0.86 -24.22
N LYS A 19 6.49 -1.67 -23.48
CA LYS A 19 7.90 -1.37 -23.15
C LYS A 19 8.77 -1.31 -24.42
N GLU A 20 8.60 -2.27 -25.33
CA GLU A 20 9.35 -2.31 -26.59
C GLU A 20 9.10 -1.07 -27.46
N ASN A 21 7.84 -0.65 -27.56
CA ASN A 21 7.48 0.57 -28.30
C ASN A 21 8.03 1.82 -27.61
N LEU A 22 7.99 1.89 -26.27
CA LEU A 22 8.56 2.98 -25.49
C LEU A 22 10.08 3.06 -25.61
N ALA A 23 10.80 1.95 -25.68
CA ALA A 23 12.26 1.93 -25.80
C ALA A 23 12.79 2.69 -27.03
N SER A 24 11.94 2.89 -28.04
CA SER A 24 12.25 3.70 -29.21
C SER A 24 12.15 5.23 -28.97
N LEU A 25 11.62 5.65 -27.81
CA LEU A 25 11.39 7.06 -27.46
C LEU A 25 12.36 7.52 -26.38
N THR A 26 13.13 8.57 -26.66
CA THR A 26 14.12 9.09 -25.71
C THR A 26 13.43 9.68 -24.47
N GLY A 27 13.78 9.17 -23.29
CA GLY A 27 13.28 9.67 -22.01
C GLY A 27 11.89 9.14 -21.58
N ALA A 28 11.31 8.19 -22.32
CA ALA A 28 10.06 7.52 -21.94
C ALA A 28 10.33 6.27 -21.10
N ARG A 29 9.48 6.01 -20.09
CA ARG A 29 9.60 4.83 -19.22
C ARG A 29 8.27 4.36 -18.67
N VAL A 30 8.14 3.07 -18.39
CA VAL A 30 7.07 2.53 -17.54
C VAL A 30 7.48 2.73 -16.08
N VAL A 31 6.62 3.33 -15.28
CA VAL A 31 6.86 3.63 -13.86
C VAL A 31 6.14 2.66 -12.93
N ALA A 32 5.03 2.06 -13.38
CA ALA A 32 4.35 0.97 -12.67
C ALA A 32 3.58 0.08 -13.65
N GLU A 33 3.44 -1.20 -13.30
CA GLU A 33 2.68 -2.21 -14.02
C GLU A 33 1.64 -2.83 -13.11
N TYR A 34 0.44 -3.06 -13.67
CA TYR A 34 -0.67 -3.68 -12.97
C TYR A 34 -1.07 -4.95 -13.74
N PRO A 35 -0.74 -6.13 -13.22
CA PRO A 35 -1.03 -7.40 -13.89
C PRO A 35 -2.50 -7.80 -13.80
N GLU A 36 -3.35 -6.96 -13.24
CA GLU A 36 -4.77 -7.19 -13.07
C GLU A 36 -5.55 -5.91 -13.34
N VAL A 37 -6.59 -6.02 -14.17
CA VAL A 37 -7.55 -4.94 -14.43
C VAL A 37 -8.82 -5.24 -13.63
N SER A 38 -8.87 -4.75 -12.39
CA SER A 38 -9.99 -4.97 -11.47
C SER A 38 -10.70 -3.66 -11.11
N ALA A 39 -11.90 -3.77 -10.55
CA ALA A 39 -12.69 -2.62 -10.12
C ALA A 39 -11.97 -1.72 -9.10
N ASN A 40 -10.92 -2.23 -8.43
CA ASN A 40 -10.15 -1.51 -7.42
C ASN A 40 -8.78 -1.01 -7.93
N LEU A 41 -8.50 -1.18 -9.23
CA LEU A 41 -7.26 -0.70 -9.86
C LEU A 41 -7.03 0.80 -9.59
N TYR A 42 -8.10 1.60 -9.52
CA TYR A 42 -8.02 3.03 -9.29
C TYR A 42 -7.34 3.40 -7.96
N ILE A 43 -7.42 2.57 -6.92
CA ILE A 43 -6.77 2.81 -5.62
C ILE A 43 -5.25 2.80 -5.76
N ARG A 44 -4.71 1.79 -6.47
CA ARG A 44 -3.27 1.69 -6.76
C ARG A 44 -2.81 2.79 -7.70
N LEU A 45 -3.60 3.06 -8.74
CA LEU A 45 -3.33 4.12 -9.70
C LEU A 45 -3.26 5.51 -9.04
N LEU A 46 -4.13 5.80 -8.07
CA LEU A 46 -4.11 7.06 -7.34
C LEU A 46 -2.79 7.28 -6.61
N GLN A 47 -2.31 6.26 -5.92
CA GLN A 47 -1.06 6.33 -5.18
C GLN A 47 0.15 6.53 -6.09
N ASP A 48 0.19 5.82 -7.23
CA ASP A 48 1.28 5.96 -8.19
C ASP A 48 1.17 7.25 -9.00
N ALA A 49 -0.04 7.72 -9.28
CA ALA A 49 -0.28 9.00 -9.91
C ALA A 49 0.08 10.21 -9.02
N GLU A 50 0.01 10.07 -7.67
CA GLU A 50 0.57 11.07 -6.75
C GLU A 50 2.10 11.10 -6.79
N ARG A 51 2.76 9.94 -6.93
CA ARG A 51 4.23 9.84 -7.07
C ARG A 51 4.73 10.30 -8.42
N HIS A 52 3.92 10.10 -9.45
CA HIS A 52 4.23 10.39 -10.84
C HIS A 52 3.13 11.28 -11.45
N PRO A 53 3.07 12.57 -11.10
CA PRO A 53 1.96 13.45 -11.48
C PRO A 53 1.81 13.63 -13.00
N ASP A 54 2.89 13.45 -13.75
CA ASP A 54 2.92 13.55 -15.22
C ASP A 54 2.68 12.19 -15.91
N ALA A 55 2.37 11.13 -15.15
CA ALA A 55 2.15 9.81 -15.74
C ALA A 55 0.77 9.68 -16.39
N ALA A 56 0.72 8.94 -17.50
CA ALA A 56 -0.50 8.51 -18.16
C ALA A 56 -0.72 7.00 -18.01
N LEU A 57 -1.96 6.55 -18.06
CA LEU A 57 -2.32 5.14 -18.01
C LEU A 57 -2.51 4.58 -19.42
N VAL A 58 -1.88 3.45 -19.72
CA VAL A 58 -2.25 2.57 -20.85
C VAL A 58 -3.04 1.41 -20.29
N LEU A 59 -4.33 1.33 -20.66
CA LEU A 59 -5.28 0.35 -20.14
C LEU A 59 -5.68 -0.64 -21.23
N ASP A 60 -5.44 -1.91 -21.00
CA ASP A 60 -5.87 -3.00 -21.87
C ASP A 60 -7.35 -3.32 -21.67
N LEU A 61 -8.12 -3.28 -22.75
CA LEU A 61 -9.54 -3.66 -22.78
C LEU A 61 -9.76 -5.04 -23.42
N ALA A 62 -8.72 -5.69 -23.96
CA ALA A 62 -8.88 -6.90 -24.77
C ALA A 62 -9.23 -8.14 -23.93
N SER A 63 -8.71 -8.21 -22.70
CA SER A 63 -8.89 -9.41 -21.85
C SER A 63 -10.31 -9.56 -21.30
N ASP A 64 -10.92 -8.46 -20.84
CA ASP A 64 -12.31 -8.36 -20.35
C ASP A 64 -12.79 -6.92 -20.51
N GLN A 65 -13.43 -6.64 -21.64
CA GLN A 65 -13.83 -5.30 -22.02
C GLN A 65 -14.83 -4.69 -21.03
N GLU A 66 -15.79 -5.47 -20.56
CA GLU A 66 -16.84 -4.95 -19.65
C GLU A 66 -16.25 -4.55 -18.28
N SER A 67 -15.43 -5.40 -17.71
CA SER A 67 -14.75 -5.13 -16.43
C SER A 67 -13.76 -3.97 -16.56
N ALA A 68 -13.01 -3.90 -17.66
CA ALA A 68 -12.05 -2.82 -17.91
C ALA A 68 -12.72 -1.46 -18.13
N LEU A 69 -13.87 -1.40 -18.81
CA LEU A 69 -14.66 -0.17 -18.95
C LEU A 69 -15.21 0.30 -17.61
N LYS A 70 -15.77 -0.58 -16.79
CA LYS A 70 -16.20 -0.25 -15.42
C LYS A 70 -15.03 0.26 -14.56
N SER A 71 -13.85 -0.36 -14.71
CA SER A 71 -12.63 0.10 -14.04
C SER A 71 -12.22 1.49 -14.52
N LEU A 72 -12.28 1.75 -15.82
CA LEU A 72 -11.98 3.06 -16.41
C LEU A 72 -12.90 4.16 -15.89
N GLU A 73 -14.21 3.91 -15.80
CA GLU A 73 -15.17 4.86 -15.23
C GLU A 73 -14.82 5.22 -13.77
N LYS A 74 -14.50 4.20 -12.94
CA LYS A 74 -14.06 4.42 -11.55
C LYS A 74 -12.73 5.18 -11.48
N ILE A 75 -11.78 4.85 -12.35
CA ILE A 75 -10.49 5.56 -12.46
C ILE A 75 -10.74 7.04 -12.77
N LYS A 76 -11.59 7.34 -13.73
CA LYS A 76 -11.88 8.72 -14.13
C LYS A 76 -12.72 9.47 -13.10
N GLN A 77 -13.56 8.80 -12.32
CA GLN A 77 -14.24 9.40 -11.16
C GLN A 77 -13.24 9.77 -10.06
N ALA A 78 -12.28 8.88 -9.76
CA ALA A 78 -11.28 9.09 -8.72
C ALA A 78 -10.15 10.03 -9.15
N ILE A 79 -9.77 9.99 -10.43
CA ILE A 79 -8.66 10.75 -11.02
C ILE A 79 -9.13 11.38 -12.33
N PRO A 80 -9.97 12.43 -12.30
CA PRO A 80 -10.57 13.03 -13.52
C PRO A 80 -9.52 13.43 -14.57
N ASP A 81 -8.39 13.98 -14.13
CA ASP A 81 -7.34 14.53 -14.99
C ASP A 81 -6.27 13.50 -15.40
N LEU A 82 -6.42 12.21 -15.02
CA LEU A 82 -5.49 11.18 -15.50
C LEU A 82 -5.68 10.99 -17.01
N TYR A 83 -4.59 11.14 -17.77
CA TYR A 83 -4.63 10.83 -19.20
C TYR A 83 -4.66 9.30 -19.38
N VAL A 84 -5.71 8.79 -20.01
CA VAL A 84 -5.89 7.35 -20.21
C VAL A 84 -5.91 7.04 -21.70
N ILE A 85 -5.02 6.15 -22.11
CA ILE A 85 -4.97 5.55 -23.45
C ILE A 85 -5.58 4.14 -23.32
N ALA A 86 -6.80 3.96 -23.82
CA ALA A 86 -7.41 2.65 -23.90
C ALA A 86 -6.85 1.86 -25.08
N SER A 87 -6.69 0.56 -24.93
CA SER A 87 -6.17 -0.30 -25.99
C SER A 87 -6.95 -1.59 -26.12
N ASN A 88 -7.25 -2.01 -27.36
CA ASN A 88 -8.00 -3.23 -27.65
C ASN A 88 -7.52 -3.86 -28.97
N ILE A 89 -7.84 -5.13 -29.17
CA ILE A 89 -7.66 -5.85 -30.44
C ILE A 89 -8.77 -5.53 -31.46
N HIS A 90 -9.91 -4.99 -31.01
CA HIS A 90 -11.05 -4.63 -31.85
C HIS A 90 -11.02 -3.18 -32.27
N ALA A 91 -11.18 -2.94 -33.58
CA ALA A 91 -11.21 -1.61 -34.18
C ALA A 91 -12.66 -1.14 -34.53
N ASP A 92 -13.69 -1.80 -33.98
CA ASP A 92 -15.05 -1.40 -34.26
C ASP A 92 -15.41 -0.06 -33.59
N GLY A 93 -16.28 0.69 -34.24
CA GLY A 93 -16.64 2.02 -33.74
C GLY A 93 -17.36 1.99 -32.39
N GLU A 94 -18.00 0.88 -32.03
CA GLU A 94 -18.70 0.72 -30.75
C GLU A 94 -17.72 0.62 -29.59
N ALA A 95 -16.66 -0.18 -29.73
CA ALA A 95 -15.61 -0.32 -28.71
C ALA A 95 -14.86 1.00 -28.47
N VAL A 96 -14.55 1.73 -29.54
CA VAL A 96 -13.90 3.05 -29.45
C VAL A 96 -14.81 4.04 -28.71
N ILE A 97 -16.09 4.13 -29.11
CA ILE A 97 -17.05 5.03 -28.49
C ILE A 97 -17.30 4.68 -27.03
N ALA A 98 -17.36 3.38 -26.68
CA ALA A 98 -17.52 2.92 -25.32
C ALA A 98 -16.32 3.35 -24.44
N ALA A 99 -15.09 3.18 -24.91
CA ALA A 99 -13.89 3.60 -24.20
C ALA A 99 -13.84 5.13 -23.99
N LEU A 100 -14.17 5.91 -25.02
CA LEU A 100 -14.19 7.38 -24.91
C LEU A 100 -15.32 7.86 -23.96
N ARG A 101 -16.48 7.22 -23.96
CA ARG A 101 -17.58 7.53 -23.01
C ARG A 101 -17.24 7.16 -21.59
N ALA A 102 -16.48 6.08 -21.38
CA ALA A 102 -15.96 5.70 -20.06
C ALA A 102 -14.84 6.63 -19.57
N GLY A 103 -14.36 7.56 -20.43
CA GLY A 103 -13.41 8.60 -20.08
C GLY A 103 -11.99 8.40 -20.62
N ALA A 104 -11.74 7.47 -21.55
CA ALA A 104 -10.46 7.41 -22.24
C ALA A 104 -10.18 8.72 -23.00
N ASN A 105 -8.93 9.15 -23.00
CA ASN A 105 -8.48 10.32 -23.73
C ASN A 105 -7.99 9.96 -25.15
N ASP A 106 -7.56 8.71 -25.31
CA ASP A 106 -7.05 8.20 -26.59
C ASP A 106 -7.32 6.70 -26.71
N TYR A 107 -7.21 6.16 -27.92
CA TYR A 107 -7.44 4.75 -28.19
C TYR A 107 -6.38 4.20 -29.14
N LEU A 108 -5.78 3.07 -28.77
CA LEU A 108 -4.76 2.39 -29.57
C LEU A 108 -5.18 0.96 -29.91
N LEU A 109 -5.02 0.59 -31.17
CA LEU A 109 -5.29 -0.77 -31.63
C LEU A 109 -4.09 -1.68 -31.36
N GLN A 110 -4.36 -2.91 -30.95
CA GLN A 110 -3.35 -3.99 -30.83
C GLN A 110 -3.35 -4.85 -32.11
N PRO A 111 -2.17 -5.34 -32.52
CA PRO A 111 -0.83 -5.04 -32.02
C PRO A 111 -0.41 -3.61 -32.36
N PHE A 112 0.38 -2.97 -31.48
CA PHE A 112 0.78 -1.58 -31.67
C PHE A 112 1.62 -1.39 -32.92
N GLN A 113 1.17 -0.48 -33.81
CA GLN A 113 2.00 0.03 -34.86
C GLN A 113 2.87 1.18 -34.33
N ARG A 114 4.16 1.18 -34.67
CA ARG A 114 5.12 2.18 -34.17
C ARG A 114 4.68 3.63 -34.44
N LEU A 115 4.05 3.88 -35.56
CA LEU A 115 3.60 5.22 -35.95
C LEU A 115 2.47 5.66 -35.03
N ASP A 116 1.44 4.83 -34.87
CA ASP A 116 0.25 5.14 -34.06
C ASP A 116 0.63 5.33 -32.58
N PHE A 117 1.54 4.49 -32.08
CA PHE A 117 2.05 4.61 -30.71
C PHE A 117 2.81 5.94 -30.51
N ARG A 118 3.67 6.32 -31.45
CA ARG A 118 4.38 7.61 -31.40
C ARG A 118 3.44 8.80 -31.46
N GLU A 119 2.40 8.73 -32.28
CA GLU A 119 1.39 9.78 -32.38
C GLU A 119 0.60 9.92 -31.08
N ALA A 120 0.21 8.80 -30.45
CA ALA A 120 -0.45 8.81 -29.13
C ALA A 120 0.46 9.45 -28.07
N MET A 121 1.74 9.09 -28.03
CA MET A 121 2.71 9.72 -27.12
C MET A 121 2.87 11.23 -27.41
N SER A 122 2.85 11.64 -28.67
CA SER A 122 2.89 13.07 -29.04
C SER A 122 1.64 13.83 -28.60
N ARG A 123 0.46 13.18 -28.65
CA ARG A 123 -0.78 13.76 -28.10
C ARG A 123 -0.72 13.89 -26.59
N LEU A 124 -0.21 12.86 -25.89
CA LEU A 124 0.03 12.88 -24.44
C LEU A 124 0.96 14.03 -24.02
N GLU A 125 2.06 14.26 -24.75
CA GLU A 125 2.98 15.37 -24.45
C GLU A 125 2.36 16.75 -24.55
N ARG A 126 1.33 16.91 -25.38
CA ARG A 126 0.58 18.16 -25.58
C ARG A 126 -0.62 18.30 -24.65
N ALA A 127 -1.01 17.22 -23.96
CA ALA A 127 -2.14 17.24 -23.06
C ALA A 127 -1.90 18.21 -21.88
N PRO A 128 -2.96 18.85 -21.34
CA PRO A 128 -2.86 19.64 -20.14
C PRO A 128 -2.28 18.81 -19.00
N ARG A 129 -1.37 19.40 -18.24
CA ARG A 129 -0.80 18.73 -17.08
C ARG A 129 -1.85 18.62 -15.97
N ARG A 130 -1.77 17.52 -15.26
CA ARG A 130 -2.61 17.27 -14.11
C ARG A 130 -2.32 18.29 -13.00
N ASP A 131 -3.37 18.96 -12.52
CA ASP A 131 -3.30 19.78 -11.33
C ASP A 131 -3.64 18.94 -10.10
N ILE A 132 -2.61 18.62 -9.30
CA ILE A 132 -2.74 17.75 -8.11
C ILE A 132 -3.52 18.46 -6.98
N SER A 133 -3.80 19.76 -7.11
CA SER A 133 -4.37 20.57 -6.02
C SER A 133 -5.87 20.39 -5.77
N GLY A 134 -6.60 19.69 -6.64
CA GLY A 134 -8.08 19.62 -6.60
C GLY A 134 -8.73 18.24 -6.53
N GLY A 135 -7.97 17.13 -6.60
CA GLY A 135 -8.54 15.77 -6.57
C GLY A 135 -8.94 15.33 -5.15
N SER A 136 -10.06 14.61 -5.03
CA SER A 136 -10.41 13.89 -3.80
C SER A 136 -9.22 13.01 -3.40
N ARG A 137 -8.61 13.30 -2.25
CA ARG A 137 -7.50 12.50 -1.74
C ARG A 137 -8.08 11.23 -1.14
N LEU A 138 -7.98 10.12 -1.87
CA LEU A 138 -8.25 8.83 -1.24
C LEU A 138 -7.25 8.56 -0.12
N GLY A 139 -7.71 7.81 0.87
CA GLY A 139 -6.88 7.35 1.98
C GLY A 139 -5.71 6.49 1.51
N LYS A 140 -4.62 6.51 2.28
CA LYS A 140 -3.42 5.71 2.00
C LYS A 140 -3.42 4.44 2.82
N ILE A 141 -3.12 3.32 2.16
CA ILE A 141 -2.99 2.02 2.82
C ILE A 141 -1.52 1.73 3.11
N TYR A 142 -1.23 1.46 4.38
CA TYR A 142 0.09 1.08 4.90
C TYR A 142 0.01 -0.34 5.46
N ALA A 143 0.63 -1.31 4.79
CA ALA A 143 0.65 -2.69 5.22
C ALA A 143 1.93 -3.01 6.01
N PHE A 144 1.78 -3.66 7.15
CA PHE A 144 2.89 -4.15 7.98
C PHE A 144 2.93 -5.68 7.91
N LEU A 145 4.02 -6.23 7.37
CA LEU A 145 4.22 -7.67 7.18
C LEU A 145 5.45 -8.13 7.96
N GLY A 146 5.25 -8.98 8.95
CA GLY A 146 6.32 -9.56 9.74
C GLY A 146 6.93 -10.79 9.10
N VAL A 147 8.24 -10.90 9.08
CA VAL A 147 8.94 -12.06 8.50
C VAL A 147 8.91 -13.30 9.41
N LYS A 148 8.59 -13.12 10.69
CA LYS A 148 8.36 -14.18 11.69
C LYS A 148 7.61 -13.64 12.91
N GLY A 149 7.13 -14.53 13.76
CA GLY A 149 6.56 -14.14 15.06
C GLY A 149 7.58 -13.44 15.95
N GLY A 150 7.14 -12.43 16.71
CA GLY A 150 7.95 -11.69 17.67
C GLY A 150 8.85 -10.58 17.08
N VAL A 151 8.81 -10.31 15.78
CA VAL A 151 9.54 -9.17 15.19
C VAL A 151 8.90 -7.83 15.52
N GLY A 152 7.68 -7.80 16.08
CA GLY A 152 6.98 -6.60 16.53
C GLY A 152 6.14 -5.91 15.45
N THR A 153 5.60 -6.65 14.49
CA THR A 153 4.74 -6.14 13.42
C THR A 153 3.55 -5.38 13.98
N THR A 154 2.76 -6.02 14.83
CA THR A 154 1.59 -5.45 15.51
C THR A 154 1.96 -4.20 16.33
N THR A 155 3.09 -4.24 17.03
CA THR A 155 3.56 -3.09 17.81
C THR A 155 3.88 -1.89 16.91
N LEU A 156 4.51 -2.13 15.74
CA LEU A 156 4.78 -1.04 14.81
C LEU A 156 3.50 -0.52 14.17
N ALA A 157 2.57 -1.39 13.77
CA ALA A 157 1.29 -1.01 13.17
C ALA A 157 0.42 -0.18 14.14
N THR A 158 0.26 -0.63 15.40
CA THR A 158 -0.53 0.08 16.43
C THR A 158 0.03 1.46 16.74
N ASN A 159 1.35 1.57 16.88
CA ASN A 159 1.99 2.86 17.14
C ASN A 159 2.03 3.78 15.91
N PHE A 160 2.11 3.21 14.70
CA PHE A 160 2.01 3.98 13.46
C PHE A 160 0.63 4.62 13.33
N ALA A 161 -0.45 3.86 13.54
CA ALA A 161 -1.81 4.38 13.59
C ALA A 161 -1.97 5.47 14.67
N GLY A 162 -1.40 5.25 15.85
CA GLY A 162 -1.41 6.22 16.94
C GLY A 162 -0.73 7.54 16.58
N VAL A 163 0.41 7.52 15.89
CA VAL A 163 1.08 8.78 15.44
C VAL A 163 0.27 9.48 14.37
N LEU A 164 -0.35 8.74 13.44
CA LEU A 164 -1.21 9.33 12.40
C LEU A 164 -2.43 10.03 13.02
N ALA A 165 -3.11 9.37 13.95
CA ALA A 165 -4.25 9.93 14.66
C ALA A 165 -3.88 11.20 15.46
N GLN A 166 -2.72 11.21 16.14
CA GLN A 166 -2.21 12.40 16.81
C GLN A 166 -1.89 13.55 15.86
N ARG A 167 -1.66 13.27 14.57
CA ARG A 167 -1.56 14.27 13.50
C ARG A 167 -2.93 14.70 12.96
N LYS A 168 -4.02 14.28 13.62
CA LYS A 168 -5.41 14.55 13.24
C LYS A 168 -5.83 13.90 11.91
N GLN A 169 -5.13 12.88 11.46
CA GLN A 169 -5.56 12.08 10.32
C GLN A 169 -6.65 11.10 10.76
N GLN A 170 -7.74 11.03 10.01
CA GLN A 170 -8.76 10.00 10.21
C GLN A 170 -8.15 8.65 9.84
N THR A 171 -7.91 7.83 10.86
CA THR A 171 -7.11 6.61 10.73
C THR A 171 -7.91 5.38 11.15
N VAL A 172 -7.81 4.32 10.37
CA VAL A 172 -8.31 2.97 10.72
C VAL A 172 -7.13 2.03 10.82
N LEU A 173 -7.10 1.21 11.87
CA LEU A 173 -6.18 0.08 12.03
C LEU A 173 -6.96 -1.22 11.88
N MET A 174 -6.53 -2.05 10.95
CA MET A 174 -7.10 -3.36 10.66
C MET A 174 -6.10 -4.46 11.02
N ASP A 175 -6.53 -5.46 11.78
CA ASP A 175 -5.74 -6.65 12.09
C ASP A 175 -6.15 -7.81 11.18
N LEU A 176 -5.21 -8.31 10.36
CA LEU A 176 -5.37 -9.51 9.54
C LEU A 176 -4.56 -10.71 10.08
N ASP A 177 -3.99 -10.63 11.28
CA ASP A 177 -3.38 -11.79 11.94
C ASP A 177 -4.46 -12.62 12.66
N TRP A 178 -5.16 -13.44 11.88
CA TRP A 178 -6.24 -14.33 12.36
C TRP A 178 -5.82 -15.28 13.49
N ILE A 179 -4.52 -15.50 13.65
CA ILE A 179 -3.98 -16.47 14.61
C ILE A 179 -3.64 -15.78 15.94
N ALA A 180 -2.99 -14.60 15.86
CA ALA A 180 -2.53 -13.92 17.05
C ALA A 180 -3.57 -12.96 17.64
N ASN A 181 -4.32 -12.23 16.79
CA ASN A 181 -5.33 -11.21 17.18
C ASN A 181 -4.81 -10.25 18.27
N ASP A 182 -3.56 -9.79 18.09
CA ASP A 182 -2.84 -9.06 19.15
C ASP A 182 -3.15 -7.56 19.19
N VAL A 183 -3.73 -6.98 18.11
CA VAL A 183 -3.99 -5.52 18.03
C VAL A 183 -4.90 -5.06 19.14
N CYS A 184 -6.07 -5.70 19.30
CA CYS A 184 -7.05 -5.30 20.30
C CYS A 184 -6.51 -5.45 21.73
N MET A 185 -5.74 -6.52 21.99
CA MET A 185 -5.09 -6.76 23.28
C MET A 185 -4.03 -5.70 23.58
N GLN A 186 -3.15 -5.36 22.60
CA GLN A 186 -2.11 -4.34 22.77
C GLN A 186 -2.67 -2.93 22.98
N LEU A 187 -3.89 -2.67 22.55
CA LEU A 187 -4.57 -1.39 22.70
C LEU A 187 -5.55 -1.34 23.88
N GLY A 188 -5.87 -2.48 24.49
CA GLY A 188 -6.86 -2.57 25.55
C GLY A 188 -8.27 -2.18 25.08
N VAL A 189 -8.60 -2.43 23.81
CA VAL A 189 -9.90 -2.13 23.21
C VAL A 189 -10.65 -3.42 22.89
N ASN A 190 -11.98 -3.34 22.86
CA ASN A 190 -12.83 -4.46 22.51
C ASN A 190 -13.88 -3.99 21.48
N PRO A 191 -13.69 -4.26 20.17
CA PRO A 191 -14.68 -3.94 19.16
C PRO A 191 -15.97 -4.71 19.38
N GLN A 192 -17.11 -4.11 19.08
CA GLN A 192 -18.42 -4.75 19.21
C GLN A 192 -18.63 -5.84 18.16
N TYR A 193 -18.06 -5.62 16.96
CA TYR A 193 -18.11 -6.53 15.84
C TYR A 193 -16.70 -6.72 15.27
N THR A 194 -16.52 -7.83 14.60
CA THR A 194 -15.24 -8.29 14.04
C THR A 194 -15.20 -8.09 12.53
N LEU A 195 -14.05 -8.36 11.90
CA LEU A 195 -13.91 -8.34 10.44
C LEU A 195 -14.88 -9.29 9.73
N ALA A 196 -15.24 -10.41 10.34
CA ALA A 196 -16.21 -11.34 9.76
C ALA A 196 -17.58 -10.67 9.60
N GLU A 197 -18.09 -10.05 10.66
CA GLU A 197 -19.37 -9.35 10.63
C GLU A 197 -19.35 -8.08 9.80
N VAL A 198 -18.21 -7.38 9.74
CA VAL A 198 -18.01 -6.26 8.79
C VAL A 198 -18.15 -6.77 7.36
N GLY A 199 -17.49 -7.90 7.02
CA GLY A 199 -17.56 -8.52 5.71
C GLY A 199 -18.99 -8.89 5.28
N GLU A 200 -19.79 -9.45 6.20
CA GLU A 200 -21.19 -9.80 5.95
C GLU A 200 -22.11 -8.58 5.70
N ASN A 201 -21.69 -7.39 6.09
CA ASN A 201 -22.51 -6.18 6.05
C ASN A 201 -22.01 -5.13 5.05
N LEU A 202 -21.02 -5.45 4.22
CA LEU A 202 -20.37 -4.49 3.30
C LEU A 202 -21.35 -3.81 2.34
N ASP A 203 -22.34 -4.53 1.81
CA ASP A 203 -23.32 -3.99 0.85
C ASP A 203 -24.15 -2.82 1.43
N ARG A 204 -24.30 -2.75 2.75
CA ARG A 204 -25.04 -1.69 3.43
C ARG A 204 -24.17 -0.79 4.30
N MET A 205 -22.85 -0.95 4.23
CA MET A 205 -21.92 -0.24 5.09
C MET A 205 -21.84 1.23 4.72
N ASP A 206 -22.21 2.08 5.67
CA ASP A 206 -21.91 3.50 5.65
C ASP A 206 -20.96 3.88 6.80
N GLN A 207 -20.53 5.12 6.84
CA GLN A 207 -19.58 5.57 7.86
C GLN A 207 -20.15 5.44 9.28
N SER A 208 -21.42 5.73 9.50
CA SER A 208 -22.05 5.68 10.82
C SER A 208 -22.19 4.24 11.31
N LEU A 209 -22.57 3.33 10.41
CA LEU A 209 -22.65 1.90 10.71
C LEU A 209 -21.26 1.33 11.02
N PHE A 210 -20.25 1.68 10.21
CA PHE A 210 -18.87 1.26 10.46
C PHE A 210 -18.35 1.73 11.81
N GLU A 211 -18.52 3.03 12.14
CA GLU A 211 -18.09 3.58 13.42
C GLU A 211 -18.82 2.95 14.62
N GLY A 212 -20.03 2.44 14.42
CA GLY A 212 -20.75 1.65 15.41
C GLY A 212 -20.26 0.21 15.57
N PHE A 213 -19.59 -0.34 14.54
CA PHE A 213 -19.09 -1.72 14.55
C PHE A 213 -17.72 -1.85 15.21
N VAL A 214 -16.85 -0.85 15.01
CA VAL A 214 -15.44 -0.89 15.36
C VAL A 214 -15.15 -0.28 16.73
N ALA A 215 -14.03 -0.64 17.35
CA ALA A 215 -13.57 0.03 18.56
C ALA A 215 -12.86 1.35 18.19
N ARG A 216 -12.84 2.28 19.15
CA ARG A 216 -12.09 3.54 19.03
C ARG A 216 -11.03 3.62 20.11
N ASP A 217 -9.77 3.73 19.71
CA ASP A 217 -8.64 3.96 20.62
C ASP A 217 -8.71 5.36 21.23
N PRO A 218 -8.24 5.56 22.49
CA PRO A 218 -8.18 6.88 23.12
C PRO A 218 -7.38 7.94 22.33
N LEU A 219 -6.45 7.55 21.45
CA LEU A 219 -5.76 8.46 20.53
C LEU A 219 -6.62 8.90 19.34
N GLY A 220 -7.80 8.28 19.14
CA GLY A 220 -8.81 8.71 18.19
C GLY A 220 -8.88 7.93 16.88
N PHE A 221 -8.06 6.87 16.67
CA PHE A 221 -8.19 6.00 15.51
C PHE A 221 -9.17 4.85 15.76
N TYR A 222 -9.72 4.30 14.68
CA TYR A 222 -10.64 3.17 14.73
C TYR A 222 -9.87 1.86 14.60
N VAL A 223 -10.38 0.80 15.25
CA VAL A 223 -9.75 -0.53 15.30
C VAL A 223 -10.77 -1.59 14.93
N VAL A 224 -10.42 -2.44 14.00
CA VAL A 224 -11.18 -3.62 13.62
C VAL A 224 -10.22 -4.82 13.52
N GLY A 225 -10.62 -5.95 14.08
CA GLY A 225 -9.80 -7.15 14.13
C GLY A 225 -10.58 -8.42 13.82
N PRO A 226 -9.88 -9.54 13.73
CA PRO A 226 -10.49 -10.85 13.53
C PRO A 226 -11.34 -11.25 14.76
N PRO A 227 -12.25 -12.22 14.61
CA PRO A 227 -12.95 -12.81 15.74
C PRO A 227 -12.00 -13.59 16.66
N ASP A 228 -12.33 -13.69 17.94
CA ASP A 228 -11.57 -14.49 18.90
C ASP A 228 -11.65 -16.00 18.59
N ALA A 229 -12.76 -16.44 18.01
CA ALA A 229 -12.97 -17.83 17.62
C ALA A 229 -12.29 -18.12 16.28
N LEU A 230 -11.23 -18.93 16.29
CA LEU A 230 -10.42 -19.26 15.12
C LEU A 230 -11.22 -19.87 13.97
N GLU A 231 -12.28 -20.62 14.27
CA GLU A 231 -13.16 -21.21 13.27
C GLU A 231 -13.93 -20.18 12.44
N HIS A 232 -14.05 -18.94 12.89
CA HIS A 232 -14.69 -17.85 12.16
C HIS A 232 -13.72 -17.05 11.29
N SER A 233 -12.42 -17.28 11.40
CA SER A 233 -11.40 -16.56 10.63
C SER A 233 -11.39 -16.89 9.14
N VAL A 234 -12.06 -17.99 8.74
CA VAL A 234 -12.12 -18.47 7.34
C VAL A 234 -13.06 -17.64 6.46
N TYR A 235 -13.84 -16.73 7.02
CA TYR A 235 -14.90 -16.04 6.29
C TYR A 235 -14.53 -14.69 5.67
N PHE A 236 -13.33 -14.15 5.93
CA PHE A 236 -12.93 -12.88 5.34
C PHE A 236 -12.06 -13.11 4.11
N THR A 237 -12.66 -13.03 2.93
CA THR A 237 -12.04 -13.37 1.65
C THR A 237 -11.27 -12.20 1.04
N GLU A 238 -10.48 -12.48 -0.02
CA GLU A 238 -9.86 -11.45 -0.86
C GLU A 238 -10.88 -10.43 -1.38
N ALA A 239 -12.05 -10.89 -1.87
CA ALA A 239 -13.10 -10.01 -2.39
C ALA A 239 -13.64 -9.08 -1.29
N MET A 240 -13.93 -9.61 -0.11
CA MET A 240 -14.37 -8.81 1.03
C MET A 240 -13.32 -7.76 1.43
N PHE A 241 -12.03 -8.13 1.46
CA PHE A 241 -10.98 -7.17 1.72
C PHE A 241 -10.96 -6.04 0.67
N ARG A 242 -11.07 -6.38 -0.62
CA ARG A 242 -11.08 -5.40 -1.71
C ARG A 242 -12.23 -4.42 -1.59
N ASP A 243 -13.44 -4.90 -1.34
CA ASP A 243 -14.62 -4.06 -1.19
C ASP A 243 -14.52 -3.18 0.08
N PHE A 244 -14.07 -3.77 1.18
CA PHE A 244 -13.88 -3.04 2.42
C PHE A 244 -12.78 -1.99 2.32
N SER A 245 -11.65 -2.31 1.70
CA SER A 245 -10.57 -1.35 1.47
C SER A 245 -11.01 -0.17 0.60
N THR A 246 -11.87 -0.41 -0.39
CA THR A 246 -12.48 0.62 -1.23
C THR A 246 -13.33 1.58 -0.39
N PHE A 247 -14.22 1.05 0.44
CA PHE A 247 -15.00 1.85 1.38
C PHE A 247 -14.11 2.68 2.30
N LEU A 248 -13.07 2.06 2.88
CA LEU A 248 -12.19 2.74 3.83
C LEU A 248 -11.40 3.90 3.20
N VAL A 249 -10.81 3.71 2.01
CA VAL A 249 -10.00 4.77 1.37
C VAL A 249 -10.84 5.97 0.91
N GLU A 250 -12.14 5.79 0.72
CA GLU A 250 -13.06 6.88 0.40
C GLU A 250 -13.43 7.73 1.63
N LYS A 251 -13.36 7.17 2.83
CA LYS A 251 -13.84 7.79 4.07
C LYS A 251 -12.73 8.18 5.04
N TYR A 252 -11.59 7.53 5.00
CA TYR A 252 -10.50 7.72 5.95
C TYR A 252 -9.19 8.07 5.24
N GLU A 253 -8.37 8.94 5.84
CA GLU A 253 -7.12 9.43 5.26
C GLU A 253 -5.99 8.41 5.32
N SER A 254 -6.04 7.52 6.32
CA SER A 254 -4.99 6.52 6.54
C SER A 254 -5.58 5.19 7.00
N ILE A 255 -5.22 4.13 6.30
CA ILE A 255 -5.57 2.76 6.64
C ILE A 255 -4.28 2.03 6.94
N VAL A 256 -4.13 1.56 8.17
CA VAL A 256 -2.99 0.75 8.63
C VAL A 256 -3.45 -0.69 8.72
N VAL A 257 -2.73 -1.60 8.07
CA VAL A 257 -3.08 -3.03 8.06
C VAL A 257 -1.94 -3.81 8.72
N ASP A 258 -2.25 -4.46 9.83
CA ASP A 258 -1.38 -5.48 10.40
C ASP A 258 -1.60 -6.81 9.66
N CYS A 259 -0.68 -7.18 8.81
CA CYS A 259 -0.73 -8.42 8.02
C CYS A 259 -0.16 -9.63 8.78
N GLY A 260 0.19 -9.45 10.06
CA GLY A 260 0.85 -10.51 10.82
C GLY A 260 2.09 -11.04 10.11
N ARG A 261 2.14 -12.36 9.89
CA ARG A 261 3.29 -13.05 9.27
C ARG A 261 2.92 -13.98 8.12
N THR A 262 1.65 -14.11 7.78
CA THR A 262 1.15 -15.14 6.85
C THR A 262 1.00 -14.55 5.44
N ILE A 263 2.12 -14.39 4.73
CA ILE A 263 2.17 -13.78 3.39
C ILE A 263 1.35 -14.50 2.31
N VAL A 264 0.95 -15.75 2.54
CA VAL A 264 0.17 -16.56 1.56
C VAL A 264 -1.33 -16.56 1.84
N ASP A 265 -1.78 -15.85 2.85
CA ASP A 265 -3.21 -15.64 3.11
C ASP A 265 -3.83 -14.74 2.04
N GLU A 266 -5.05 -15.07 1.58
CA GLU A 266 -5.69 -14.35 0.46
C GLU A 266 -6.02 -12.90 0.81
N ALA A 267 -6.55 -12.64 2.02
CA ALA A 267 -6.85 -11.28 2.46
C ALA A 267 -5.57 -10.47 2.67
N VAL A 268 -4.52 -11.09 3.21
CA VAL A 268 -3.19 -10.46 3.33
C VAL A 268 -2.61 -10.13 1.96
N LEU A 269 -2.67 -11.05 0.99
CA LEU A 269 -2.21 -10.77 -0.37
C LEU A 269 -2.98 -9.61 -1.00
N ALA A 270 -4.31 -9.56 -0.83
CA ALA A 270 -5.12 -8.44 -1.29
C ALA A 270 -4.71 -7.12 -0.60
N ALA A 271 -4.42 -7.16 0.70
CA ALA A 271 -3.93 -6.00 1.44
C ALA A 271 -2.59 -5.50 0.91
N LEU A 272 -1.65 -6.40 0.64
CA LEU A 272 -0.36 -6.05 0.05
C LEU A 272 -0.51 -5.47 -1.36
N GLN A 273 -1.40 -6.04 -2.19
CA GLN A 273 -1.65 -5.56 -3.55
C GLN A 273 -2.27 -4.16 -3.58
N THR A 274 -3.13 -3.82 -2.60
CA THR A 274 -3.76 -2.50 -2.50
C THR A 274 -2.92 -1.48 -1.74
N ALA A 275 -1.91 -1.93 -0.97
CA ALA A 275 -1.08 -1.04 -0.17
C ALA A 275 -0.15 -0.18 -1.03
N GLY A 276 -0.14 1.13 -0.76
CA GLY A 276 0.83 2.05 -1.34
C GLY A 276 2.22 1.91 -0.72
N THR A 277 2.31 1.38 0.49
CA THR A 277 3.57 1.12 1.18
C THR A 277 3.46 -0.16 1.98
N ILE A 278 4.42 -1.05 1.77
CA ILE A 278 4.54 -2.32 2.48
C ILE A 278 5.78 -2.26 3.36
N PHE A 279 5.59 -2.28 4.68
CA PHE A 279 6.68 -2.40 5.64
C PHE A 279 6.96 -3.87 5.93
N VAL A 280 8.07 -4.39 5.40
CA VAL A 280 8.57 -5.73 5.73
C VAL A 280 9.38 -5.62 7.01
N VAL A 281 8.80 -6.11 8.11
CA VAL A 281 9.37 -5.98 9.46
C VAL A 281 10.24 -7.18 9.78
N THR A 282 11.52 -6.93 10.09
CA THR A 282 12.51 -7.94 10.45
C THR A 282 13.31 -7.52 11.68
N THR A 283 14.16 -8.41 12.19
CA THR A 283 15.16 -8.15 13.25
C THR A 283 16.55 -8.53 12.77
N GLN A 284 17.58 -8.24 13.57
CA GLN A 284 18.99 -8.58 13.25
C GLN A 284 19.32 -10.07 13.41
N GLU A 285 18.34 -10.90 13.79
CA GLU A 285 18.55 -12.34 13.96
C GLU A 285 18.66 -13.06 12.60
N PHE A 286 19.57 -14.03 12.50
CA PHE A 286 19.77 -14.79 11.27
C PHE A 286 18.49 -15.46 10.72
N PRO A 287 17.62 -16.10 11.53
CA PRO A 287 16.36 -16.65 11.03
C PRO A 287 15.42 -15.59 10.45
N ALA A 288 15.35 -14.40 11.07
CA ALA A 288 14.54 -13.29 10.56
C ALA A 288 15.08 -12.76 9.23
N LEU A 289 16.40 -12.62 9.11
CA LEU A 289 17.06 -12.19 7.89
C LEU A 289 16.82 -13.17 6.73
N ARG A 290 16.95 -14.48 6.98
CA ARG A 290 16.65 -15.52 5.99
C ARG A 290 15.18 -15.46 5.51
N ASN A 291 14.24 -15.29 6.43
CA ASN A 291 12.84 -15.17 6.09
C ASN A 291 12.57 -13.86 5.31
N ALA A 292 13.22 -12.75 5.70
CA ALA A 292 13.12 -11.49 4.96
C ALA A 292 13.54 -11.66 3.49
N GLN A 293 14.65 -12.37 3.20
CA GLN A 293 15.05 -12.69 1.83
C GLN A 293 13.97 -13.46 1.06
N ARG A 294 13.37 -14.47 1.72
CA ARG A 294 12.31 -15.28 1.09
C ARG A 294 11.07 -14.44 0.78
N TYR A 295 10.68 -13.55 1.70
CA TYR A 295 9.51 -12.67 1.53
C TYR A 295 9.75 -11.62 0.44
N LEU A 296 10.91 -10.98 0.45
CA LEU A 296 11.29 -10.03 -0.60
C LEU A 296 11.34 -10.70 -1.99
N GLY A 297 11.94 -11.90 -2.07
CA GLY A 297 11.93 -12.67 -3.31
C GLY A 297 10.54 -13.09 -3.78
N PHE A 298 9.62 -13.41 -2.86
CA PHE A 298 8.23 -13.68 -3.18
C PHE A 298 7.51 -12.42 -3.70
N LEU A 299 7.61 -11.31 -2.98
CA LEU A 299 7.00 -10.03 -3.37
C LEU A 299 7.49 -9.57 -4.75
N THR A 300 8.80 -9.70 -5.02
CA THR A 300 9.37 -9.36 -6.34
C THR A 300 8.76 -10.21 -7.45
N ARG A 301 8.63 -11.53 -7.25
CA ARG A 301 7.98 -12.42 -8.25
C ARG A 301 6.50 -12.12 -8.45
N MET A 302 5.82 -11.59 -7.43
CA MET A 302 4.42 -11.13 -7.52
C MET A 302 4.28 -9.73 -8.15
N GLY A 303 5.38 -9.12 -8.63
CA GLY A 303 5.36 -7.84 -9.34
C GLY A 303 5.37 -6.61 -8.45
N PHE A 304 5.63 -6.74 -7.14
CA PHE A 304 5.77 -5.57 -6.26
C PHE A 304 7.07 -4.83 -6.55
N THR A 305 6.99 -3.51 -6.63
CA THR A 305 8.14 -2.66 -6.90
C THR A 305 8.98 -2.41 -5.65
N GLN A 306 10.28 -2.13 -5.83
CA GLN A 306 11.16 -1.77 -4.71
C GLN A 306 10.70 -0.50 -3.98
N ASP A 307 10.02 0.41 -4.69
CA ASP A 307 9.48 1.63 -4.08
C ASP A 307 8.29 1.38 -3.16
N GLN A 308 7.51 0.34 -3.40
CA GLN A 308 6.42 -0.07 -2.51
C GLN A 308 6.93 -0.77 -1.26
N ILE A 309 8.05 -1.51 -1.35
CA ILE A 309 8.59 -2.34 -0.27
C ILE A 309 9.61 -1.53 0.55
N LYS A 310 9.36 -1.41 1.85
CA LYS A 310 10.22 -0.72 2.82
C LYS A 310 10.65 -1.68 3.91
N VAL A 311 11.91 -2.08 3.93
CA VAL A 311 12.45 -2.96 4.97
C VAL A 311 12.67 -2.19 6.26
N VAL A 312 12.03 -2.62 7.35
CA VAL A 312 12.17 -2.03 8.69
C VAL A 312 12.84 -3.04 9.61
N VAL A 313 13.98 -2.66 10.17
CA VAL A 313 14.69 -3.46 11.17
C VAL A 313 14.22 -3.01 12.55
N ASN A 314 13.38 -3.81 13.18
CA ASN A 314 12.88 -3.55 14.54
C ASN A 314 13.82 -4.18 15.60
N GLN A 315 13.70 -3.73 16.84
CA GLN A 315 14.54 -4.17 17.97
C GLN A 315 16.03 -4.01 17.69
N TYR A 316 16.38 -2.99 16.90
CA TYR A 316 17.75 -2.73 16.46
C TYR A 316 18.68 -2.42 17.64
N ARG A 317 19.85 -3.05 17.62
CA ARG A 317 20.95 -2.83 18.57
C ARG A 317 22.15 -2.27 17.83
N LYS A 318 22.56 -1.04 18.15
CA LYS A 318 23.70 -0.37 17.51
C LYS A 318 25.05 -1.01 17.88
N LYS A 319 25.20 -1.36 19.16
CA LYS A 319 26.40 -2.03 19.67
C LYS A 319 26.12 -3.51 19.81
N CYS A 320 26.48 -4.27 18.79
CA CYS A 320 26.37 -5.72 18.78
C CYS A 320 27.82 -6.32 18.78
N GLY A 321 27.94 -7.49 19.42
CA GLY A 321 29.12 -8.32 19.19
C GLY A 321 29.14 -8.87 17.76
N SER A 322 30.14 -9.64 17.40
CA SER A 322 30.31 -10.27 16.08
C SER A 322 29.14 -11.16 15.64
N ASP A 323 28.23 -11.47 16.54
CA ASP A 323 27.17 -12.48 16.38
C ASP A 323 25.84 -11.88 15.83
N ILE A 324 25.77 -10.56 15.66
CA ILE A 324 24.56 -9.86 15.19
C ILE A 324 24.91 -9.03 13.96
N ALA A 325 24.13 -9.20 12.87
CA ALA A 325 24.37 -8.48 11.63
C ALA A 325 24.19 -6.98 11.77
N THR A 326 25.12 -6.20 11.20
CA THR A 326 24.96 -4.75 11.06
C THR A 326 23.92 -4.41 9.98
N LEU A 327 23.43 -3.16 9.96
CA LEU A 327 22.49 -2.73 8.91
C LEU A 327 23.10 -2.86 7.51
N GLU A 328 24.39 -2.57 7.36
CA GLU A 328 25.12 -2.69 6.09
C GLU A 328 25.19 -4.16 5.64
N GLN A 329 25.51 -5.08 6.55
CA GLN A 329 25.51 -6.50 6.25
C GLN A 329 24.11 -7.02 5.89
N MET A 330 23.07 -6.51 6.57
CA MET A 330 21.69 -6.83 6.25
C MET A 330 21.29 -6.31 4.85
N GLN A 331 21.67 -5.06 4.50
CA GLN A 331 21.41 -4.49 3.16
C GLN A 331 22.08 -5.35 2.06
N GLN A 332 23.33 -5.74 2.25
CA GLN A 332 24.05 -6.60 1.32
C GLN A 332 23.38 -7.97 1.17
N THR A 333 22.99 -8.59 2.30
CA THR A 333 22.35 -9.90 2.31
C THR A 333 20.96 -9.87 1.66
N LEU A 334 20.18 -8.83 1.92
CA LEU A 334 18.82 -8.69 1.38
C LEU A 334 18.79 -8.14 -0.05
N ASN A 335 19.92 -7.61 -0.55
CA ASN A 335 19.99 -6.83 -1.80
C ASN A 335 18.91 -5.75 -1.85
N GLN A 336 18.65 -5.11 -0.70
CA GLN A 336 17.58 -4.13 -0.51
C GLN A 336 18.02 -3.10 0.52
N ASN A 337 17.70 -1.84 0.29
CA ASN A 337 17.98 -0.78 1.26
C ASN A 337 17.13 -0.95 2.52
N ILE A 338 17.75 -0.81 3.68
CA ILE A 338 17.01 -0.71 4.94
C ILE A 338 16.38 0.68 5.01
N PHE A 339 15.04 0.70 5.04
CA PHE A 339 14.29 1.94 5.12
C PHE A 339 14.48 2.63 6.46
N TYR A 340 14.39 1.85 7.57
CA TYR A 340 14.55 2.39 8.92
C TYR A 340 14.96 1.32 9.94
N GLY A 341 15.75 1.72 10.93
CA GLY A 341 16.10 0.92 12.11
C GLY A 341 15.40 1.49 13.34
N ILE A 342 14.56 0.69 14.01
CA ILE A 342 13.84 1.07 15.23
C ILE A 342 14.56 0.39 16.40
N PRO A 343 15.10 1.14 17.36
CA PRO A 343 15.90 0.57 18.43
C PRO A 343 15.04 -0.23 19.42
N GLN A 344 15.66 -1.24 20.03
CA GLN A 344 15.06 -1.96 21.15
C GLN A 344 14.89 -0.99 22.34
N SER A 345 13.69 -1.01 22.96
CA SER A 345 13.40 -0.18 24.14
C SER A 345 12.53 -0.94 25.14
N PRO A 346 12.86 -0.94 26.43
CA PRO A 346 12.02 -1.50 27.48
C PRO A 346 10.66 -0.82 27.61
N ALA A 347 10.56 0.45 27.21
CA ALA A 347 9.30 1.20 27.22
C ALA A 347 8.23 0.59 26.33
N VAL A 348 8.62 -0.10 25.25
CA VAL A 348 7.70 -0.79 24.35
C VAL A 348 6.95 -1.90 25.08
N LEU A 349 7.67 -2.81 25.78
CA LEU A 349 7.05 -3.88 26.54
C LEU A 349 6.17 -3.36 27.69
N GLN A 350 6.62 -2.28 28.36
CA GLN A 350 5.82 -1.65 29.41
C GLN A 350 4.52 -1.06 28.88
N ALA A 351 4.51 -0.48 27.69
CA ALA A 351 3.32 0.05 27.05
C ALA A 351 2.34 -1.06 26.63
N ILE A 352 2.85 -2.13 26.00
CA ILE A 352 2.05 -3.32 25.64
C ILE A 352 1.34 -3.90 26.88
N ASN A 353 2.06 -4.09 27.98
CA ASN A 353 1.49 -4.63 29.22
C ASN A 353 0.47 -3.69 29.89
N LYS A 354 0.44 -2.40 29.49
CA LYS A 354 -0.56 -1.42 29.93
C LYS A 354 -1.74 -1.30 28.94
N GLY A 355 -1.79 -2.10 27.89
CA GLY A 355 -2.85 -2.05 26.89
C GLY A 355 -2.92 -0.71 26.17
N ARG A 356 -1.77 -0.12 25.78
CA ARG A 356 -1.74 1.15 25.05
C ARG A 356 -0.50 1.30 24.17
N PRO A 357 -0.58 2.05 23.07
CA PRO A 357 0.59 2.35 22.25
C PRO A 357 1.63 3.14 23.06
N PHE A 358 2.94 2.90 22.86
CA PHE A 358 3.97 3.67 23.58
C PHE A 358 3.97 5.14 23.17
N VAL A 359 3.53 5.48 21.96
CA VAL A 359 3.40 6.87 21.48
C VAL A 359 2.29 7.67 22.18
N ALA A 360 1.42 7.00 22.98
CA ALA A 360 0.42 7.67 23.79
C ALA A 360 1.01 8.44 24.99
N ASP A 361 2.18 8.03 25.44
CA ASP A 361 2.86 8.67 26.59
C ASP A 361 4.32 8.97 26.23
N ARG A 362 4.55 10.18 25.68
CA ARG A 362 5.88 10.62 25.22
C ARG A 362 6.93 10.59 26.32
N GLN A 363 6.53 10.92 27.55
CA GLN A 363 7.46 10.97 28.67
C GLN A 363 7.91 9.57 29.08
N ALA A 364 6.98 8.62 29.18
CA ALA A 364 7.30 7.23 29.49
C ALA A 364 8.04 6.52 28.35
N ALA A 365 7.74 6.87 27.10
CA ALA A 365 8.42 6.31 25.93
C ALA A 365 9.85 6.84 25.75
N GLY A 366 10.11 8.11 26.12
CA GLY A 366 11.44 8.69 26.00
C GLY A 366 11.96 8.76 24.56
N ASP A 367 13.17 8.29 24.32
CA ASP A 367 13.82 8.40 22.98
C ASP A 367 13.15 7.56 21.90
N ILE A 368 12.50 6.44 22.24
CA ILE A 368 11.81 5.61 21.25
C ILE A 368 10.64 6.38 20.59
N ASP A 369 9.94 7.27 21.32
CA ASP A 369 8.88 8.10 20.73
C ASP A 369 9.43 9.01 19.64
N LYS A 370 10.57 9.67 19.88
CA LYS A 370 11.20 10.57 18.89
C LYS A 370 11.63 9.81 17.63
N VAL A 371 12.32 8.68 17.81
CA VAL A 371 12.78 7.84 16.71
C VAL A 371 11.58 7.31 15.90
N PHE A 372 10.52 6.87 16.57
CA PHE A 372 9.36 6.34 15.90
C PHE A 372 8.57 7.41 15.14
N ARG A 373 8.42 8.61 15.68
CA ARG A 373 7.80 9.75 14.96
C ARG A 373 8.60 10.16 13.73
N ALA A 374 9.92 10.10 13.78
CA ALA A 374 10.77 10.34 12.62
C ALA A 374 10.58 9.25 11.55
N PHE A 375 10.47 7.97 11.96
CA PHE A 375 10.09 6.87 11.04
C PHE A 375 8.76 7.15 10.35
N VAL A 376 7.71 7.49 11.11
CA VAL A 376 6.39 7.80 10.53
C VAL A 376 6.47 9.02 9.60
N THR A 377 7.21 10.06 9.96
CA THR A 377 7.38 11.25 9.10
C THR A 377 8.02 10.89 7.77
N LYS A 378 9.09 10.08 7.80
CA LYS A 378 9.74 9.57 6.58
C LYS A 378 8.80 8.69 5.74
N ALA A 379 7.98 7.87 6.38
CA ALA A 379 7.05 6.95 5.74
C ALA A 379 5.92 7.67 4.98
N VAL A 380 5.39 8.76 5.53
CA VAL A 380 4.28 9.51 4.89
C VAL A 380 4.75 10.58 3.89
N GLY A 381 6.05 10.66 3.60
CA GLY A 381 6.60 11.61 2.61
C GLY A 381 6.73 13.05 3.12
N GLY A 382 6.70 13.25 4.44
CA GLY A 382 6.96 14.56 5.05
C GLY A 382 8.43 14.99 4.87
N ARG A 383 8.69 16.19 4.43
CA ARG A 383 10.03 16.79 4.51
C ARG A 383 10.34 17.01 5.99
N SER A 384 11.20 16.19 6.56
CA SER A 384 11.68 16.40 7.92
C SER A 384 12.69 17.53 7.93
N GLY A 385 12.32 18.68 8.49
CA GLY A 385 13.31 19.67 8.93
C GLY A 385 14.22 19.14 10.05
N GLU A 386 14.03 17.89 10.48
CA GLU A 386 14.77 17.20 11.55
C GLU A 386 15.80 16.18 11.05
N GLU A 387 15.96 15.99 9.74
CA GLU A 387 17.02 15.11 9.19
C GLU A 387 18.44 15.53 9.60
N ALA A 388 18.64 16.81 9.94
CA ALA A 388 19.93 17.31 10.40
C ALA A 388 20.35 16.80 11.80
N ALA A 389 19.42 16.31 12.61
CA ALA A 389 19.71 15.81 13.97
C ALA A 389 19.95 14.29 14.01
N LEU A 390 19.48 13.53 13.01
CA LEU A 390 19.54 12.07 12.99
C LEU A 390 20.75 11.50 12.21
N GLY A 391 21.42 12.31 11.40
CA GLY A 391 22.70 11.94 10.76
C GLY A 391 23.86 11.64 11.71
N LYS A 392 23.65 11.76 13.03
CA LYS A 392 24.62 11.41 14.08
C LYS A 392 24.27 10.12 14.85
N ILE A 393 23.19 9.42 14.47
CA ILE A 393 22.75 8.17 15.11
C ILE A 393 22.96 6.96 14.16
N ALA A 394 23.39 7.22 12.92
CA ALA A 394 23.86 6.16 12.00
C ALA A 394 25.28 5.70 12.36
#